data_c9c5cfe32fe42c17cf01e47ca9f4373c
#
_entry.id   c9c5cfe32fe42c17cf01e47ca9f4373c
#
_cell.length_a   1.000
_cell.length_b   1.000
_cell.length_c   1.000
_cell.angle_alpha   90.00
_cell.angle_beta   90.00
_cell.angle_gamma   90.00
#
_symmetry.space_group_name_H-M   'P 1'
#
loop_
_entity.id
_entity.type
_entity.pdbx_description
1 polymer ?
#
loop_
_entity_poly.entity_id
_entity_poly.type
_entity_poly.pdbx_seq_one_letter_code
_entity_poly.pdbx_strand_id
1 'polypeptide(L)'
;LNDNDTDSATIYVQNGDGSVWNGAMYRHGRSGAARNNNGDSNGAFGNIGHWSVDLVVSEKSPEQAAQQHGGFTESGHPLYTNGDGNWSLIHEGMGAVAWGSFAANAYNRSSGLGSVALGFTTIAGPQVGAAGGIDGGNVGQFSAGWGARAIGNISTATGYRNTASGTATVAMGNYNYATGDSSIALGKENWAEGASTIAVGFKNHAAGAGSVSLGQENVAWGTTNFTTGYQNTAGDTSQGIGAGGSATAMGKYNTASGDASMALNRGTSATNQAATSMGLGTTADNVGMVAVGVNNAAGLGDTAEQYFYVDGQYTGSNPGVAFVVGNGDINSSNGLAGSNSSNAFIVNYDGSATLAGDLTVNSDMRLKSNIVTLGSTLSKLLLIDGKSYTMKSNEAIEKIGLLAQEVQKAFPELVKQAGDEEGTLSVNYQGMIPVLINAIKEQQKQIDELKALIQ
;
A
#
# COMPACT_ATOMS: atom_id res chain seq x y z
N LEU A 1 -6.14 53.77 -26.68
CA LEU A 1 -4.76 53.27 -26.59
C LEU A 1 -4.42 52.61 -27.92
N ASN A 2 -3.28 52.86 -28.46
CA ASN A 2 -2.88 52.42 -29.78
C ASN A 2 -2.17 51.09 -29.68
N ASP A 3 -2.64 50.05 -30.35
CA ASP A 3 -2.07 48.72 -30.37
C ASP A 3 -0.85 48.56 -31.29
N ASN A 4 -0.46 49.65 -31.96
CA ASN A 4 0.73 49.72 -32.80
C ASN A 4 2.01 50.10 -32.02
N ASP A 5 1.91 50.42 -30.75
CA ASP A 5 3.10 50.71 -29.94
C ASP A 5 3.67 49.40 -29.40
N THR A 6 4.78 48.96 -30.02
CA THR A 6 5.46 47.71 -29.74
C THR A 6 6.22 47.68 -28.42
N ASP A 7 6.35 48.83 -27.74
CA ASP A 7 7.20 48.95 -26.55
C ASP A 7 6.43 49.34 -25.27
N SER A 8 5.13 49.60 -25.36
CA SER A 8 4.31 49.93 -24.19
C SER A 8 3.21 48.94 -23.93
N ALA A 9 2.96 48.68 -22.66
CA ALA A 9 1.82 47.91 -22.22
C ALA A 9 0.53 48.65 -22.60
N THR A 10 -0.27 48.03 -23.44
CA THR A 10 -1.52 48.63 -23.91
C THR A 10 -2.70 47.89 -23.29
N ILE A 11 -3.52 48.63 -22.52
CA ILE A 11 -4.81 48.09 -22.05
C ILE A 11 -5.74 48.06 -23.24
N TYR A 12 -6.19 46.87 -23.57
CA TYR A 12 -7.07 46.62 -24.71
C TYR A 12 -8.46 46.24 -24.21
N VAL A 13 -9.43 47.08 -24.48
CA VAL A 13 -10.83 46.88 -24.11
C VAL A 13 -11.65 46.83 -25.37
N GLN A 14 -12.00 45.64 -25.83
CA GLN A 14 -12.76 45.45 -27.05
C GLN A 14 -13.75 44.27 -26.92
N ASN A 15 -14.93 44.41 -27.50
CA ASN A 15 -15.84 43.28 -27.69
C ASN A 15 -15.38 42.36 -28.81
N GLY A 16 -15.77 41.08 -28.79
CA GLY A 16 -15.42 40.11 -29.81
C GLY A 16 -15.89 40.44 -31.22
N ASP A 17 -16.85 41.35 -31.36
CA ASP A 17 -17.36 41.91 -32.61
C ASP A 17 -16.75 43.24 -32.99
N GLY A 18 -15.75 43.72 -32.28
CA GLY A 18 -15.12 44.99 -32.49
C GLY A 18 -15.84 46.18 -31.82
N SER A 19 -16.95 45.94 -31.16
CA SER A 19 -17.71 46.97 -30.40
C SER A 19 -17.14 47.22 -28.99
N VAL A 20 -17.76 48.06 -28.21
CA VAL A 20 -17.22 48.47 -26.93
C VAL A 20 -17.20 47.34 -25.90
N TRP A 21 -16.04 46.99 -25.44
CA TRP A 21 -15.67 46.13 -24.33
C TRP A 21 -16.39 44.76 -24.20
N ASN A 22 -15.68 43.70 -24.54
CA ASN A 22 -16.18 42.33 -24.43
C ASN A 22 -15.62 41.56 -23.20
N GLY A 23 -14.96 42.23 -22.28
CA GLY A 23 -14.38 41.64 -21.10
C GLY A 23 -12.93 41.18 -21.24
N ALA A 24 -12.28 41.26 -22.40
CA ALA A 24 -10.84 41.05 -22.53
C ALA A 24 -10.09 42.33 -22.17
N MET A 25 -9.20 42.31 -21.20
CA MET A 25 -8.64 43.52 -20.64
C MET A 25 -7.23 43.87 -21.10
N TYR A 26 -6.38 42.92 -21.41
CA TYR A 26 -4.98 43.22 -21.69
C TYR A 26 -4.26 42.11 -22.44
N ARG A 27 -3.41 42.50 -23.40
CA ARG A 27 -2.43 41.64 -24.01
C ARG A 27 -1.16 42.43 -24.26
N HIS A 28 -0.01 41.90 -23.86
CA HIS A 28 1.30 42.44 -24.11
C HIS A 28 2.15 41.47 -24.91
N GLY A 29 2.90 41.95 -25.88
CA GLY A 29 3.86 41.18 -26.60
C GLY A 29 4.68 42.02 -27.55
N ARG A 30 5.91 41.59 -27.74
CA ARG A 30 6.88 42.14 -28.65
C ARG A 30 6.91 41.32 -29.94
N SER A 31 6.44 41.78 -30.96
CA SER A 31 6.84 41.45 -32.31
C SER A 31 6.04 42.37 -33.22
N GLY A 32 6.62 42.89 -34.24
CA GLY A 32 5.97 43.80 -35.19
C GLY A 32 4.80 43.19 -35.95
N ALA A 33 4.18 42.12 -35.45
CA ALA A 33 2.98 41.53 -35.97
C ALA A 33 1.75 42.16 -35.27
N ALA A 34 0.86 42.74 -36.04
CA ALA A 34 -0.41 43.24 -35.55
C ALA A 34 -1.18 42.12 -34.81
N ARG A 35 -1.48 42.34 -33.55
CA ARG A 35 -2.29 41.44 -32.75
C ARG A 35 -3.74 41.88 -32.87
N ASN A 36 -4.57 40.94 -33.19
CA ASN A 36 -6.00 41.17 -33.29
C ASN A 36 -6.72 40.14 -32.42
N ASN A 37 -8.03 40.21 -32.34
CA ASN A 37 -8.86 39.31 -31.58
C ASN A 37 -8.74 37.83 -32.06
N ASN A 38 -8.12 37.60 -33.20
CA ASN A 38 -7.92 36.28 -33.78
C ASN A 38 -6.52 35.71 -33.54
N GLY A 39 -5.73 36.28 -32.64
CA GLY A 39 -4.36 35.91 -32.39
C GLY A 39 -3.35 36.76 -33.16
N ASP A 40 -2.10 36.37 -33.14
CA ASP A 40 -1.12 37.00 -34.02
C ASP A 40 -1.09 36.34 -35.41
N SER A 41 -0.48 37.05 -36.37
CA SER A 41 -0.34 36.55 -37.73
C SER A 41 0.52 35.29 -37.87
N ASN A 42 1.22 34.89 -36.79
CA ASN A 42 2.10 33.73 -36.73
C ASN A 42 1.47 32.56 -35.95
N GLY A 43 0.22 32.69 -35.47
CA GLY A 43 -0.46 31.62 -34.73
C GLY A 43 0.08 31.36 -33.32
N ALA A 44 0.99 32.18 -32.80
CA ALA A 44 1.61 31.96 -31.48
C ALA A 44 0.67 32.23 -30.30
N PHE A 45 -0.39 33.02 -30.52
CA PHE A 45 -1.39 33.35 -29.51
C PHE A 45 -2.78 33.03 -30.00
N GLY A 46 -3.56 32.38 -29.17
CA GLY A 46 -5.00 32.14 -29.42
C GLY A 46 -5.83 33.39 -29.30
N ASN A 47 -7.10 33.33 -29.70
CA ASN A 47 -8.07 34.39 -29.50
C ASN A 47 -8.28 34.66 -28.00
N ILE A 48 -8.40 35.92 -27.62
CA ILE A 48 -8.73 36.25 -26.24
C ILE A 48 -10.18 35.86 -25.94
N GLY A 49 -10.39 35.06 -24.89
CA GLY A 49 -11.71 34.65 -24.43
C GLY A 49 -12.51 35.79 -23.80
N HIS A 50 -13.84 35.67 -23.83
CA HIS A 50 -14.72 36.63 -23.14
C HIS A 50 -14.41 36.74 -21.66
N TRP A 51 -14.39 37.95 -21.11
CA TRP A 51 -14.10 38.22 -19.69
C TRP A 51 -12.75 37.69 -19.21
N SER A 52 -11.79 37.45 -20.12
CA SER A 52 -10.47 36.98 -19.79
C SER A 52 -9.46 38.13 -19.64
N VAL A 53 -8.39 37.90 -18.88
CA VAL A 53 -7.25 38.78 -18.71
C VAL A 53 -5.98 38.07 -19.21
N ASP A 54 -5.33 38.67 -20.18
CA ASP A 54 -4.11 38.11 -20.80
C ASP A 54 -2.93 39.06 -20.59
N LEU A 55 -2.01 38.67 -19.72
CA LEU A 55 -0.76 39.37 -19.39
C LEU A 55 0.48 38.56 -19.85
N VAL A 56 0.32 37.73 -20.84
CA VAL A 56 1.42 36.89 -21.35
C VAL A 56 2.37 37.72 -22.20
N VAL A 57 3.66 37.59 -21.92
CA VAL A 57 4.76 38.21 -22.66
C VAL A 57 5.53 37.13 -23.41
N SER A 58 5.73 37.34 -24.71
CA SER A 58 6.58 36.48 -25.55
C SER A 58 7.47 37.33 -26.47
N GLU A 59 8.76 37.25 -26.26
CA GLU A 59 9.75 37.95 -27.11
C GLU A 59 10.25 37.09 -28.27
N LYS A 60 10.02 35.80 -28.21
CA LYS A 60 10.49 34.79 -29.18
C LYS A 60 9.37 33.86 -29.58
N SER A 61 9.52 33.20 -30.72
CA SER A 61 8.60 32.10 -31.02
C SER A 61 8.74 31.00 -29.97
N PRO A 62 7.66 30.25 -29.69
CA PRO A 62 7.72 29.12 -28.76
C PRO A 62 8.84 28.12 -29.06
N GLU A 63 9.17 27.88 -30.33
CA GLU A 63 10.29 27.04 -30.75
C GLU A 63 11.64 27.60 -30.30
N GLN A 64 11.88 28.89 -30.46
CA GLN A 64 13.10 29.54 -30.01
C GLN A 64 13.23 29.55 -28.51
N ALA A 65 12.13 29.70 -27.79
CA ALA A 65 12.08 29.60 -26.35
C ALA A 65 12.38 28.18 -25.86
N ALA A 66 11.76 27.17 -26.48
CA ALA A 66 12.01 25.77 -26.17
C ALA A 66 13.48 25.37 -26.39
N GLN A 67 14.07 25.74 -27.51
CA GLN A 67 15.47 25.48 -27.81
C GLN A 67 16.44 26.17 -26.85
N GLN A 68 16.15 27.39 -26.40
CA GLN A 68 17.03 28.14 -25.50
C GLN A 68 17.03 27.58 -24.07
N HIS A 69 15.92 26.97 -23.63
CA HIS A 69 15.81 26.44 -22.27
C HIS A 69 16.06 24.94 -22.15
N GLY A 70 16.46 24.27 -23.24
CA GLY A 70 17.08 22.93 -23.23
C GLY A 70 16.35 21.79 -22.53
N GLY A 71 15.18 22.04 -21.99
CA GLY A 71 14.50 21.11 -21.10
C GLY A 71 13.22 20.46 -21.65
N PHE A 72 12.90 20.72 -22.90
CA PHE A 72 11.63 20.29 -23.45
C PHE A 72 11.68 18.96 -24.18
N THR A 73 12.87 18.43 -24.37
CA THR A 73 13.14 17.19 -25.14
C THR A 73 13.54 16.00 -24.28
N GLU A 74 13.34 16.01 -22.97
CA GLU A 74 13.54 14.78 -22.21
C GLU A 74 12.58 13.71 -22.70
N SER A 75 13.15 12.68 -23.29
CA SER A 75 12.48 11.53 -23.84
C SER A 75 11.47 10.93 -22.85
N GLY A 76 10.21 10.95 -23.20
CA GLY A 76 9.14 10.35 -22.42
C GLY A 76 8.08 11.30 -21.88
N HIS A 77 8.23 12.60 -21.98
CA HIS A 77 7.20 13.55 -21.60
C HIS A 77 6.47 14.14 -22.82
N PRO A 78 5.16 13.81 -22.99
CA PRO A 78 4.35 14.39 -24.07
C PRO A 78 3.99 15.86 -23.82
N LEU A 79 4.76 16.57 -22.99
CA LEU A 79 4.49 17.95 -22.57
C LEU A 79 4.50 18.95 -23.70
N TYR A 80 5.22 18.67 -24.77
CA TYR A 80 5.48 19.62 -25.84
C TYR A 80 5.53 18.99 -27.23
N THR A 81 5.09 17.76 -27.37
CA THR A 81 4.97 17.09 -28.68
C THR A 81 3.58 16.56 -28.89
N ASN A 82 3.09 16.62 -30.10
CA ASN A 82 1.81 16.02 -30.51
C ASN A 82 1.86 14.49 -30.66
N GLY A 83 2.75 13.82 -29.96
CA GLY A 83 2.98 12.39 -30.15
C GLY A 83 3.94 12.05 -31.30
N ASP A 84 4.13 12.95 -32.26
CA ASP A 84 4.96 12.76 -33.44
C ASP A 84 6.34 13.45 -33.31
N GLY A 85 6.63 13.98 -32.13
CA GLY A 85 7.88 14.74 -31.88
C GLY A 85 7.87 16.13 -32.51
N ASN A 86 6.74 16.60 -33.02
CA ASN A 86 6.62 17.86 -33.71
C ASN A 86 6.14 18.98 -32.77
N TRP A 87 6.88 20.09 -32.72
CA TRP A 87 6.64 21.25 -31.85
C TRP A 87 5.45 22.12 -32.25
N SER A 88 4.78 21.80 -33.33
CA SER A 88 3.75 22.63 -33.96
C SER A 88 2.52 22.95 -33.08
N LEU A 89 2.25 22.15 -32.05
CA LEU A 89 1.08 22.35 -31.19
C LEU A 89 1.30 23.30 -30.01
N ILE A 90 2.51 23.72 -29.73
CA ILE A 90 2.78 24.73 -28.68
C ILE A 90 2.33 26.12 -29.14
N HIS A 91 2.24 26.34 -30.44
CA HIS A 91 1.97 27.64 -31.04
C HIS A 91 0.49 28.04 -30.92
N GLU A 92 -0.41 27.08 -30.86
CA GLU A 92 -1.81 27.37 -30.84
C GLU A 92 -2.34 27.59 -29.40
N GLY A 93 -2.95 28.73 -29.17
CA GLY A 93 -3.68 28.99 -27.94
C GLY A 93 -2.89 29.50 -26.75
N MET A 94 -1.72 30.11 -26.93
CA MET A 94 -1.08 30.85 -25.84
C MET A 94 -1.93 32.04 -25.38
N GLY A 95 -1.82 32.38 -24.08
CA GLY A 95 -2.56 33.46 -23.45
C GLY A 95 -3.87 32.98 -22.83
N ALA A 96 -4.70 33.91 -22.43
CA ALA A 96 -6.00 33.69 -21.84
C ALA A 96 -7.07 33.54 -22.94
N VAL A 97 -7.33 32.32 -23.37
CA VAL A 97 -8.18 32.05 -24.54
C VAL A 97 -9.59 31.59 -24.22
N ALA A 98 -9.88 31.21 -22.98
CA ALA A 98 -11.21 30.79 -22.54
C ALA A 98 -11.94 31.90 -21.75
N TRP A 99 -13.26 31.79 -21.59
CA TRP A 99 -14.07 32.74 -20.84
C TRP A 99 -13.64 32.81 -19.38
N GLY A 100 -13.45 34.07 -18.88
CA GLY A 100 -13.04 34.30 -17.52
C GLY A 100 -11.64 33.76 -17.14
N SER A 101 -10.83 33.38 -18.12
CA SER A 101 -9.50 32.85 -17.89
C SER A 101 -8.47 34.00 -17.61
N PHE A 102 -7.40 33.63 -16.90
CA PHE A 102 -6.30 34.53 -16.59
C PHE A 102 -4.98 33.87 -16.93
N ALA A 103 -4.14 34.57 -17.68
CA ALA A 103 -2.79 34.14 -17.98
C ALA A 103 -1.80 35.26 -17.75
N ALA A 104 -0.70 35.01 -17.03
CA ALA A 104 0.32 36.01 -16.76
C ALA A 104 1.74 35.40 -16.78
N ASN A 105 2.71 36.25 -17.22
CA ASN A 105 4.12 35.90 -17.40
C ASN A 105 4.38 35.23 -18.76
N ALA A 106 5.45 34.45 -18.94
CA ALA A 106 5.93 34.04 -20.26
C ALA A 106 5.40 32.66 -20.70
N TYR A 107 4.96 32.55 -21.95
CA TYR A 107 4.56 31.30 -22.63
C TYR A 107 3.48 30.47 -21.92
N ASN A 108 2.57 31.13 -21.19
CA ASN A 108 1.47 30.47 -20.48
C ASN A 108 0.26 30.33 -21.36
N ARG A 109 -0.53 29.27 -21.14
CA ARG A 109 -1.83 29.06 -21.78
C ARG A 109 -2.92 28.80 -20.74
N SER A 110 -4.01 29.57 -20.80
CA SER A 110 -5.18 29.40 -19.98
C SER A 110 -6.40 29.15 -20.89
N SER A 111 -6.71 27.88 -21.14
CA SER A 111 -7.71 27.45 -22.12
C SER A 111 -8.95 26.78 -21.52
N GLY A 112 -9.03 26.63 -20.21
CA GLY A 112 -10.24 26.21 -19.51
C GLY A 112 -11.10 27.39 -19.05
N LEU A 113 -12.41 27.22 -18.93
CA LEU A 113 -13.33 28.25 -18.42
C LEU A 113 -12.96 28.61 -16.96
N GLY A 114 -12.73 29.89 -16.70
CA GLY A 114 -12.30 30.35 -15.38
C GLY A 114 -10.95 29.82 -14.93
N SER A 115 -10.10 29.38 -15.83
CA SER A 115 -8.78 28.82 -15.51
C SER A 115 -7.73 29.92 -15.30
N VAL A 116 -6.67 29.58 -14.57
CA VAL A 116 -5.58 30.49 -14.23
C VAL A 116 -4.24 29.84 -14.54
N ALA A 117 -3.40 30.50 -15.35
CA ALA A 117 -2.04 30.06 -15.69
C ALA A 117 -1.00 31.12 -15.33
N LEU A 118 -0.16 30.84 -14.35
CA LEU A 118 0.84 31.76 -13.79
C LEU A 118 2.24 31.16 -13.84
N GLY A 119 3.23 31.88 -14.35
CA GLY A 119 4.60 31.41 -14.32
C GLY A 119 5.22 31.30 -15.71
N PHE A 120 6.03 30.26 -15.94
CA PHE A 120 6.75 30.07 -17.18
C PHE A 120 6.34 28.73 -17.84
N THR A 121 5.81 28.78 -19.06
CA THR A 121 5.33 27.61 -19.82
C THR A 121 4.25 26.78 -19.10
N THR A 122 3.39 27.42 -18.33
CA THR A 122 2.30 26.74 -17.62
C THR A 122 1.07 26.55 -18.50
N ILE A 123 0.33 25.48 -18.26
CA ILE A 123 -0.90 25.16 -18.98
C ILE A 123 -2.04 24.94 -17.99
N ALA A 124 -3.10 25.73 -18.13
CA ALA A 124 -4.35 25.57 -17.39
C ALA A 124 -5.49 25.34 -18.38
N GLY A 125 -5.98 24.10 -18.44
CA GLY A 125 -7.01 23.65 -19.38
C GLY A 125 -6.50 22.66 -20.44
N PRO A 126 -7.43 22.06 -21.21
CA PRO A 126 -7.12 21.05 -22.22
C PRO A 126 -6.31 21.64 -23.38
N GLN A 127 -5.68 20.75 -24.18
CA GLN A 127 -5.16 21.15 -25.48
C GLN A 127 -6.32 21.66 -26.35
N VAL A 128 -6.10 22.80 -27.02
CA VAL A 128 -7.04 23.26 -28.03
C VAL A 128 -6.96 22.28 -29.20
N GLY A 129 -8.04 21.61 -29.53
CA GLY A 129 -8.07 20.71 -30.68
C GLY A 129 -7.88 21.45 -31.98
N ALA A 130 -7.42 20.78 -33.01
CA ALA A 130 -7.17 21.33 -34.37
C ALA A 130 -8.37 22.06 -35.02
N ALA A 131 -9.53 22.02 -34.41
CA ALA A 131 -10.75 22.70 -34.85
C ALA A 131 -11.08 24.00 -34.09
N GLY A 132 -10.19 24.48 -33.20
CA GLY A 132 -10.39 25.74 -32.48
C GLY A 132 -11.60 25.75 -31.52
N GLY A 133 -12.17 24.60 -31.22
CA GLY A 133 -13.26 24.46 -30.26
C GLY A 133 -12.74 24.53 -28.85
N ILE A 134 -13.21 25.50 -28.05
CA ILE A 134 -13.12 25.48 -26.61
C ILE A 134 -14.05 24.33 -26.21
N ASP A 135 -13.48 23.18 -25.82
CA ASP A 135 -14.29 22.10 -25.23
C ASP A 135 -14.89 22.61 -23.92
N GLY A 136 -16.18 22.95 -23.99
CA GLY A 136 -16.93 23.61 -22.92
C GLY A 136 -17.12 22.76 -21.65
N GLY A 137 -16.33 21.70 -21.48
CA GLY A 137 -16.42 20.79 -20.34
C GLY A 137 -15.39 20.99 -19.24
N ASN A 138 -14.28 21.67 -19.49
CA ASN A 138 -13.19 21.82 -18.51
C ASN A 138 -13.20 23.21 -17.87
N VAL A 139 -13.45 23.26 -16.55
CA VAL A 139 -13.56 24.51 -15.79
C VAL A 139 -12.57 24.53 -14.61
N GLY A 140 -12.16 25.73 -14.20
CA GLY A 140 -11.52 25.95 -12.91
C GLY A 140 -10.12 25.37 -12.73
N GLN A 141 -9.33 25.21 -13.79
CA GLN A 141 -7.94 24.75 -13.67
C GLN A 141 -7.04 25.85 -13.09
N PHE A 142 -6.15 25.47 -12.21
CA PHE A 142 -5.10 26.35 -11.68
C PHE A 142 -3.72 25.77 -11.95
N SER A 143 -2.89 26.52 -12.70
CA SER A 143 -1.51 26.14 -12.99
C SER A 143 -0.53 27.25 -12.62
N ALA A 144 0.47 26.97 -11.79
CA ALA A 144 1.47 27.96 -11.39
C ALA A 144 2.86 27.38 -11.27
N GLY A 145 3.89 28.11 -11.73
CA GLY A 145 5.29 27.71 -11.63
C GLY A 145 5.97 27.58 -12.98
N TRP A 146 6.81 26.56 -13.15
CA TRP A 146 7.54 26.30 -14.39
C TRP A 146 7.11 24.97 -15.00
N GLY A 147 6.51 25.00 -16.18
CA GLY A 147 6.09 23.79 -16.89
C GLY A 147 4.96 23.02 -16.21
N ALA A 148 4.27 23.60 -15.25
CA ALA A 148 3.14 22.99 -14.58
C ALA A 148 1.94 22.88 -15.52
N ARG A 149 1.16 21.77 -15.42
CA ARG A 149 0.03 21.47 -16.30
C ARG A 149 -1.18 21.01 -15.50
N ALA A 150 -2.19 21.85 -15.40
CA ALA A 150 -3.50 21.51 -14.89
C ALA A 150 -4.45 21.35 -16.09
N ILE A 151 -4.60 20.12 -16.58
CA ILE A 151 -5.35 19.83 -17.82
C ILE A 151 -6.65 19.06 -17.58
N GLY A 152 -6.81 18.46 -16.41
CA GLY A 152 -8.08 17.88 -15.97
C GLY A 152 -9.07 18.92 -15.49
N ASN A 153 -10.35 18.56 -15.44
CA ASN A 153 -11.40 19.43 -14.94
C ASN A 153 -11.19 19.72 -13.43
N ILE A 154 -11.29 21.00 -13.00
CA ILE A 154 -11.08 21.43 -11.60
C ILE A 154 -9.73 20.97 -11.04
N SER A 155 -8.69 20.92 -11.86
CA SER A 155 -7.37 20.42 -11.45
C SER A 155 -6.41 21.55 -11.05
N THR A 156 -5.44 21.22 -10.20
CA THR A 156 -4.41 22.15 -9.72
C THR A 156 -3.03 21.56 -9.93
N ALA A 157 -2.14 22.30 -10.61
CA ALA A 157 -0.74 21.92 -10.79
C ALA A 157 0.17 23.09 -10.40
N THR A 158 1.03 22.92 -9.37
CA THR A 158 1.91 24.00 -8.92
C THR A 158 3.35 23.54 -8.69
N GLY A 159 4.33 24.39 -9.04
CA GLY A 159 5.73 24.10 -8.86
C GLY A 159 6.44 23.79 -10.19
N TYR A 160 7.32 22.80 -10.21
CA TYR A 160 8.17 22.50 -11.36
C TYR A 160 7.71 21.22 -12.07
N ARG A 161 7.24 21.34 -13.31
CA ARG A 161 6.84 20.23 -14.20
C ARG A 161 5.85 19.23 -13.57
N ASN A 162 4.89 19.72 -12.80
CA ASN A 162 3.81 18.87 -12.29
C ASN A 162 2.67 18.74 -13.29
N THR A 163 2.02 17.57 -13.33
CA THR A 163 0.88 17.31 -14.21
C THR A 163 -0.32 16.84 -13.39
N ALA A 164 -1.44 17.57 -13.51
CA ALA A 164 -2.74 17.23 -12.95
C ALA A 164 -3.72 17.03 -14.11
N SER A 165 -3.97 15.77 -14.51
CA SER A 165 -4.72 15.45 -15.71
C SER A 165 -6.08 14.77 -15.46
N GLY A 166 -6.30 14.17 -14.30
CA GLY A 166 -7.61 13.68 -13.90
C GLY A 166 -8.52 14.80 -13.42
N THR A 167 -9.81 14.53 -13.26
CA THR A 167 -10.80 15.44 -12.71
C THR A 167 -10.56 15.67 -11.22
N ALA A 168 -10.63 16.92 -10.76
CA ALA A 168 -10.45 17.31 -9.35
C ALA A 168 -9.10 16.86 -8.75
N THR A 169 -8.03 16.90 -9.53
CA THR A 169 -6.70 16.43 -9.13
C THR A 169 -5.80 17.56 -8.62
N VAL A 170 -4.82 17.18 -7.80
CA VAL A 170 -3.80 18.09 -7.28
C VAL A 170 -2.41 17.49 -7.50
N ALA A 171 -1.52 18.23 -8.20
CA ALA A 171 -0.11 17.88 -8.36
C ALA A 171 0.76 19.06 -7.94
N MET A 172 1.51 18.94 -6.84
CA MET A 172 2.29 20.06 -6.28
C MET A 172 3.72 19.62 -5.91
N GLY A 173 4.70 20.45 -6.27
CA GLY A 173 6.11 20.22 -5.97
C GLY A 173 6.96 20.09 -7.23
N ASN A 174 7.59 18.94 -7.45
CA ASN A 174 8.56 18.74 -8.53
C ASN A 174 8.33 17.38 -9.23
N TYR A 175 8.00 17.39 -10.52
CA TYR A 175 7.74 16.20 -11.34
C TYR A 175 6.66 15.25 -10.75
N ASN A 176 5.58 15.78 -10.19
CA ASN A 176 4.47 14.93 -9.71
C ASN A 176 3.40 14.76 -10.79
N TYR A 177 2.76 13.59 -10.81
CA TYR A 177 1.71 13.20 -11.75
C TYR A 177 0.45 12.76 -10.99
N ALA A 178 -0.63 13.52 -11.11
CA ALA A 178 -1.95 13.17 -10.61
C ALA A 178 -2.86 12.92 -11.82
N THR A 179 -3.02 11.66 -12.20
CA THR A 179 -3.69 11.26 -13.43
C THR A 179 -5.06 10.63 -13.20
N GLY A 180 -5.28 9.98 -12.07
CA GLY A 180 -6.58 9.45 -11.69
C GLY A 180 -7.52 10.53 -11.17
N ASP A 181 -8.82 10.38 -11.38
CA ASP A 181 -9.81 11.32 -10.87
C ASP A 181 -9.75 11.45 -9.34
N SER A 182 -9.87 12.66 -8.82
CA SER A 182 -9.78 12.99 -7.38
C SER A 182 -8.46 12.57 -6.74
N SER A 183 -7.39 12.45 -7.51
CA SER A 183 -6.08 12.04 -7.01
C SER A 183 -5.19 13.21 -6.57
N ILE A 184 -4.24 12.93 -5.68
CA ILE A 184 -3.32 13.90 -5.10
C ILE A 184 -1.89 13.38 -5.19
N ALA A 185 -0.98 14.17 -5.81
CA ALA A 185 0.45 13.88 -5.89
C ALA A 185 1.26 15.07 -5.36
N LEU A 186 1.92 14.92 -4.20
CA LEU A 186 2.63 16.01 -3.52
C LEU A 186 4.09 15.64 -3.21
N GLY A 187 5.02 16.54 -3.48
CA GLY A 187 6.44 16.35 -3.18
C GLY A 187 7.29 16.27 -4.44
N LYS A 188 8.02 15.17 -4.63
CA LYS A 188 8.92 15.02 -5.78
C LYS A 188 8.74 13.64 -6.44
N GLU A 189 8.51 13.63 -7.75
CA GLU A 189 8.44 12.43 -8.58
C GLU A 189 7.38 11.41 -8.10
N ASN A 190 6.24 11.88 -7.56
CA ASN A 190 5.15 11.01 -7.13
C ASN A 190 4.12 10.80 -8.23
N TRP A 191 3.53 9.59 -8.28
CA TRP A 191 2.51 9.19 -9.24
C TRP A 191 1.23 8.77 -8.50
N ALA A 192 0.14 9.50 -8.72
CA ALA A 192 -1.20 9.18 -8.24
C ALA A 192 -2.06 8.83 -9.47
N GLU A 193 -2.09 7.54 -9.83
CA GLU A 193 -2.62 7.05 -11.10
C GLU A 193 -4.07 6.59 -10.99
N GLY A 194 -4.40 5.87 -9.95
CA GLY A 194 -5.75 5.38 -9.71
C GLY A 194 -6.72 6.50 -9.29
N ALA A 195 -8.01 6.28 -9.43
CA ALA A 195 -9.03 7.19 -8.91
C ALA A 195 -8.98 7.28 -7.38
N SER A 196 -9.12 8.49 -6.84
CA SER A 196 -9.11 8.76 -5.39
C SER A 196 -7.82 8.34 -4.68
N THR A 197 -6.67 8.42 -5.36
CA THR A 197 -5.38 8.03 -4.81
C THR A 197 -4.60 9.19 -4.20
N ILE A 198 -3.69 8.85 -3.28
CA ILE A 198 -2.80 9.81 -2.64
C ILE A 198 -1.35 9.31 -2.74
N ALA A 199 -0.46 10.07 -3.36
CA ALA A 199 0.98 9.81 -3.42
C ALA A 199 1.75 11.02 -2.88
N VAL A 200 2.40 10.89 -1.71
CA VAL A 200 3.05 12.02 -1.03
C VAL A 200 4.46 11.66 -0.57
N GLY A 201 5.43 12.49 -0.91
CA GLY A 201 6.83 12.33 -0.53
C GLY A 201 7.77 12.31 -1.72
N PHE A 202 8.55 11.25 -1.87
CA PHE A 202 9.53 11.10 -2.94
C PHE A 202 9.38 9.76 -3.66
N LYS A 203 9.11 9.79 -4.96
CA LYS A 203 8.99 8.61 -5.84
C LYS A 203 7.97 7.58 -5.35
N ASN A 204 6.86 8.03 -4.77
CA ASN A 204 5.78 7.11 -4.40
C ASN A 204 4.83 6.89 -5.59
N HIS A 205 4.29 5.69 -5.69
CA HIS A 205 3.33 5.32 -6.73
C HIS A 205 2.05 4.75 -6.08
N ALA A 206 0.95 5.46 -6.23
CA ALA A 206 -0.39 5.01 -5.85
C ALA A 206 -1.16 4.68 -7.14
N ALA A 207 -1.14 3.40 -7.54
CA ALA A 207 -1.64 2.94 -8.82
C ALA A 207 -3.09 2.44 -8.76
N GLY A 208 -3.43 1.64 -7.76
CA GLY A 208 -4.79 1.12 -7.62
C GLY A 208 -5.78 2.15 -7.06
N ALA A 209 -7.04 2.08 -7.45
CA ALA A 209 -8.07 3.00 -7.00
C ALA A 209 -8.19 3.02 -5.45
N GLY A 210 -8.35 4.21 -4.88
CA GLY A 210 -8.45 4.41 -3.42
C GLY A 210 -7.16 4.13 -2.66
N SER A 211 -6.04 3.89 -3.32
CA SER A 211 -4.77 3.56 -2.67
C SER A 211 -4.02 4.79 -2.17
N VAL A 212 -3.18 4.58 -1.15
CA VAL A 212 -2.38 5.62 -0.50
C VAL A 212 -0.92 5.19 -0.42
N SER A 213 0.00 6.04 -0.88
CA SER A 213 1.44 5.79 -0.85
C SER A 213 2.20 6.99 -0.27
N LEU A 214 2.77 6.85 0.93
CA LEU A 214 3.39 7.93 1.69
C LEU A 214 4.85 7.63 2.04
N GLY A 215 5.74 8.60 1.90
CA GLY A 215 7.15 8.47 2.27
C GLY A 215 8.08 8.45 1.07
N GLN A 216 8.88 7.41 0.93
CA GLN A 216 9.87 7.33 -0.14
C GLN A 216 9.82 5.98 -0.87
N GLU A 217 9.70 6.02 -2.19
CA GLU A 217 9.79 4.86 -3.07
C GLU A 217 8.80 3.73 -2.71
N ASN A 218 7.62 4.08 -2.19
CA ASN A 218 6.58 3.11 -1.87
C ASN A 218 5.65 2.90 -3.07
N VAL A 219 5.11 1.70 -3.20
CA VAL A 219 4.18 1.32 -4.27
C VAL A 219 2.89 0.73 -3.68
N ALA A 220 1.75 1.35 -3.96
CA ALA A 220 0.43 0.84 -3.64
C ALA A 220 -0.28 0.45 -4.95
N TRP A 221 -0.16 -0.84 -5.32
CA TRP A 221 -0.56 -1.34 -6.65
C TRP A 221 -2.02 -1.80 -6.70
N GLY A 222 -2.48 -2.47 -5.66
CA GLY A 222 -3.86 -2.97 -5.58
C GLY A 222 -4.87 -1.89 -5.14
N THR A 223 -6.14 -2.20 -5.28
CA THR A 223 -7.25 -1.33 -4.86
C THR A 223 -7.26 -1.15 -3.34
N THR A 224 -7.43 0.08 -2.86
CA THR A 224 -7.48 0.47 -1.43
C THR A 224 -6.23 0.07 -0.62
N ASN A 225 -5.10 -0.09 -1.26
CA ASN A 225 -3.85 -0.42 -0.60
C ASN A 225 -3.24 0.77 0.14
N PHE A 226 -2.54 0.47 1.22
CA PHE A 226 -1.84 1.47 2.02
C PHE A 226 -0.36 1.14 2.15
N THR A 227 0.51 2.08 1.76
CA THR A 227 1.95 1.98 1.95
C THR A 227 2.50 3.20 2.65
N THR A 228 3.40 3.00 3.62
CA THR A 228 4.10 4.11 4.26
C THR A 228 5.50 3.72 4.74
N GLY A 229 6.45 4.65 4.61
CA GLY A 229 7.84 4.46 4.99
C GLY A 229 8.79 4.49 3.81
N TYR A 230 9.64 3.46 3.65
CA TYR A 230 10.67 3.40 2.63
C TYR A 230 10.65 2.09 1.86
N GLN A 231 10.45 2.15 0.56
CA GLN A 231 10.47 1.00 -0.37
C GLN A 231 9.55 -0.15 0.07
N ASN A 232 8.30 0.19 0.44
CA ASN A 232 7.28 -0.80 0.73
C ASN A 232 6.38 -1.01 -0.50
N THR A 233 5.89 -2.25 -0.67
CA THR A 233 4.96 -2.61 -1.74
C THR A 233 3.70 -3.23 -1.16
N ALA A 234 2.53 -2.72 -1.53
CA ALA A 234 1.24 -3.32 -1.23
C ALA A 234 0.51 -3.64 -2.54
N GLY A 235 -0.03 -4.86 -2.65
CA GLY A 235 -0.62 -5.42 -3.85
C GLY A 235 0.34 -6.24 -4.70
N ASP A 236 -0.20 -7.06 -5.58
CA ASP A 236 0.57 -7.93 -6.47
C ASP A 236 0.90 -7.22 -7.79
N THR A 237 2.14 -6.77 -7.92
CA THR A 237 2.62 -6.09 -9.13
C THR A 237 2.68 -6.98 -10.38
N SER A 238 2.63 -8.30 -10.20
CA SER A 238 2.69 -9.27 -11.30
C SER A 238 1.33 -9.54 -11.95
N GLN A 239 0.23 -9.27 -11.24
CA GLN A 239 -1.13 -9.58 -11.67
C GLN A 239 -1.88 -8.39 -12.31
N GLY A 240 -1.24 -7.22 -12.38
CA GLY A 240 -1.87 -6.00 -12.87
C GLY A 240 -2.45 -5.09 -11.78
N ILE A 241 -2.82 -3.87 -12.18
CA ILE A 241 -3.37 -2.87 -11.25
C ILE A 241 -4.70 -3.38 -10.68
N GLY A 242 -4.82 -3.38 -9.35
CA GLY A 242 -6.01 -3.81 -8.63
C GLY A 242 -5.90 -5.16 -7.93
N ALA A 243 -4.88 -5.98 -8.26
CA ALA A 243 -4.64 -7.25 -7.59
C ALA A 243 -4.04 -7.05 -6.18
N GLY A 244 -4.39 -7.93 -5.25
CA GLY A 244 -3.99 -7.82 -3.85
C GLY A 244 -4.58 -6.59 -3.18
N GLY A 245 -5.91 -6.44 -3.22
CA GLY A 245 -6.63 -5.31 -2.66
C GLY A 245 -6.58 -5.23 -1.14
N SER A 246 -6.79 -4.03 -0.57
CA SER A 246 -6.81 -3.77 0.87
C SER A 246 -5.55 -4.19 1.63
N ALA A 247 -4.43 -4.36 0.94
CA ALA A 247 -3.16 -4.73 1.55
C ALA A 247 -2.47 -3.53 2.21
N THR A 248 -1.72 -3.79 3.28
CA THR A 248 -1.00 -2.77 4.04
C THR A 248 0.48 -3.14 4.17
N ALA A 249 1.39 -2.25 3.74
CA ALA A 249 2.82 -2.42 3.91
C ALA A 249 3.43 -1.17 4.59
N MET A 250 3.94 -1.32 5.81
CA MET A 250 4.42 -0.20 6.63
C MET A 250 5.82 -0.46 7.19
N GLY A 251 6.71 0.52 7.05
CA GLY A 251 8.08 0.46 7.58
C GLY A 251 9.11 0.53 6.47
N LYS A 252 9.95 -0.51 6.33
CA LYS A 252 11.05 -0.50 5.37
C LYS A 252 11.20 -1.83 4.64
N TYR A 253 11.15 -1.83 3.31
CA TYR A 253 11.33 -3.01 2.46
C TYR A 253 10.27 -4.10 2.68
N ASN A 254 9.04 -3.74 3.03
CA ASN A 254 7.98 -4.71 3.26
C ASN A 254 7.17 -4.97 2.00
N THR A 255 6.67 -6.20 1.86
CA THR A 255 5.81 -6.60 0.74
C THR A 255 4.53 -7.25 1.29
N ALA A 256 3.39 -6.66 0.99
CA ALA A 256 2.07 -7.21 1.28
C ALA A 256 1.35 -7.44 -0.06
N SER A 257 1.53 -8.63 -0.65
CA SER A 257 0.99 -8.94 -1.99
C SER A 257 -0.33 -9.71 -1.97
N GLY A 258 -0.67 -10.33 -0.85
CA GLY A 258 -1.95 -11.00 -0.69
C GLY A 258 -3.11 -10.02 -0.52
N ASP A 259 -4.32 -10.41 -0.90
CA ASP A 259 -5.53 -9.65 -0.64
C ASP A 259 -5.77 -9.52 0.87
N ALA A 260 -6.08 -8.30 1.35
CA ALA A 260 -6.22 -7.97 2.77
C ALA A 260 -5.00 -8.33 3.65
N SER A 261 -3.81 -8.47 3.07
CA SER A 261 -2.58 -8.83 3.79
C SER A 261 -1.92 -7.64 4.48
N MET A 262 -1.07 -7.93 5.47
CA MET A 262 -0.39 -6.91 6.26
C MET A 262 1.10 -7.27 6.47
N ALA A 263 2.01 -6.37 6.07
CA ALA A 263 3.46 -6.53 6.23
C ALA A 263 4.04 -5.32 6.96
N LEU A 264 4.56 -5.53 8.18
CA LEU A 264 4.97 -4.47 9.09
C LEU A 264 6.43 -4.59 9.54
N ASN A 265 7.07 -3.48 9.76
CA ASN A 265 8.41 -3.24 10.26
C ASN A 265 9.50 -3.32 9.18
N ARG A 266 10.29 -4.40 9.04
CA ARG A 266 11.44 -4.38 8.12
C ARG A 266 11.63 -5.69 7.37
N GLY A 267 11.57 -5.61 6.04
CA GLY A 267 11.83 -6.76 5.17
C GLY A 267 10.83 -7.90 5.34
N THR A 268 9.62 -7.59 5.78
CA THR A 268 8.57 -8.58 5.99
C THR A 268 7.77 -8.85 4.73
N SER A 269 7.24 -10.06 4.59
CA SER A 269 6.49 -10.49 3.41
C SER A 269 5.19 -11.18 3.83
N ALA A 270 4.04 -10.67 3.35
CA ALA A 270 2.73 -11.28 3.53
C ALA A 270 2.12 -11.52 2.14
N THR A 271 2.22 -12.78 1.67
CA THR A 271 1.99 -13.09 0.26
C THR A 271 0.63 -13.69 -0.05
N ASN A 272 -0.05 -14.22 0.96
CA ASN A 272 -1.37 -14.81 0.79
C ASN A 272 -2.49 -13.97 1.42
N GLN A 273 -3.74 -14.32 1.06
CA GLN A 273 -4.93 -13.64 1.53
C GLN A 273 -4.98 -13.59 3.06
N ALA A 274 -5.31 -12.41 3.61
CA ALA A 274 -5.41 -12.13 5.05
C ALA A 274 -4.14 -12.48 5.86
N ALA A 275 -3.00 -12.73 5.23
CA ALA A 275 -1.74 -13.02 5.91
C ALA A 275 -1.19 -11.78 6.62
N THR A 276 -0.60 -11.98 7.79
CA THR A 276 0.05 -10.90 8.56
C THR A 276 1.49 -11.29 8.88
N SER A 277 2.44 -10.46 8.46
CA SER A 277 3.88 -10.63 8.73
C SER A 277 4.43 -9.43 9.49
N MET A 278 5.05 -9.65 10.65
CA MET A 278 5.47 -8.60 11.55
C MET A 278 6.82 -8.91 12.19
N GLY A 279 7.78 -8.00 12.06
CA GLY A 279 9.12 -8.18 12.66
C GLY A 279 10.25 -7.86 11.71
N LEU A 280 11.29 -8.68 11.71
CA LEU A 280 12.46 -8.54 10.85
C LEU A 280 12.59 -9.74 9.91
N GLY A 281 12.36 -9.55 8.62
CA GLY A 281 12.51 -10.61 7.63
C GLY A 281 11.53 -11.76 7.79
N THR A 282 10.39 -11.55 8.44
CA THR A 282 9.37 -12.59 8.58
C THR A 282 8.55 -12.75 7.31
N THR A 283 8.07 -13.96 7.06
CA THR A 283 7.24 -14.32 5.92
C THR A 283 5.97 -15.04 6.38
N ALA A 284 4.81 -14.52 5.99
CA ALA A 284 3.51 -15.16 6.15
C ALA A 284 2.99 -15.55 4.75
N ASP A 285 3.09 -16.83 4.42
CA ASP A 285 2.86 -17.40 3.10
C ASP A 285 1.66 -18.36 3.02
N ASN A 286 0.88 -18.45 4.09
CA ASN A 286 -0.40 -19.14 4.11
C ASN A 286 -1.57 -18.16 4.27
N VAL A 287 -2.77 -18.55 3.82
CA VAL A 287 -4.01 -17.81 4.01
C VAL A 287 -4.27 -17.61 5.50
N GLY A 288 -4.51 -16.37 5.94
CA GLY A 288 -4.77 -16.04 7.34
C GLY A 288 -3.60 -16.26 8.31
N MET A 289 -2.43 -16.66 7.84
CA MET A 289 -1.24 -16.91 8.67
C MET A 289 -0.75 -15.63 9.35
N VAL A 290 -0.34 -15.76 10.61
CA VAL A 290 0.37 -14.71 11.35
C VAL A 290 1.80 -15.15 11.62
N ALA A 291 2.77 -14.42 11.08
CA ALA A 291 4.20 -14.63 11.30
C ALA A 291 4.79 -13.44 12.08
N VAL A 292 5.45 -13.71 13.20
CA VAL A 292 6.09 -12.68 14.03
C VAL A 292 7.53 -13.04 14.38
N GLY A 293 8.32 -12.07 14.84
CA GLY A 293 9.68 -12.30 15.32
C GLY A 293 10.74 -11.96 14.29
N VAL A 294 11.71 -12.86 14.11
CA VAL A 294 12.88 -12.65 13.26
C VAL A 294 13.05 -13.82 12.32
N ASN A 295 13.11 -13.55 11.02
CA ASN A 295 13.55 -14.48 9.97
C ASN A 295 13.01 -15.91 10.16
N ASN A 296 11.68 -16.07 10.18
CA ASN A 296 11.07 -17.38 10.25
C ASN A 296 11.34 -18.21 8.98
N ALA A 297 11.38 -19.52 9.11
CA ALA A 297 11.38 -20.38 7.93
C ALA A 297 10.04 -20.25 7.21
N ALA A 298 10.10 -19.97 5.92
CA ALA A 298 8.95 -19.87 5.01
C ALA A 298 8.69 -21.23 4.32
N GLY A 299 7.63 -21.33 3.53
CA GLY A 299 7.30 -22.53 2.78
C GLY A 299 6.74 -23.66 3.66
N LEU A 300 6.15 -23.29 4.80
CA LEU A 300 5.58 -24.24 5.76
C LEU A 300 4.18 -24.73 5.38
N GLY A 301 3.60 -24.18 4.32
CA GLY A 301 2.30 -24.55 3.78
C GLY A 301 2.40 -25.06 2.36
N ASP A 302 1.44 -25.85 1.94
CA ASP A 302 1.31 -26.25 0.55
C ASP A 302 0.82 -25.06 -0.27
N THR A 303 1.61 -24.64 -1.24
CA THR A 303 1.34 -23.47 -2.08
C THR A 303 0.26 -23.75 -3.14
N ALA A 304 -0.21 -24.99 -3.27
CA ALA A 304 -1.07 -25.41 -4.37
C ALA A 304 -2.56 -25.57 -4.00
N GLU A 305 -2.90 -25.74 -2.73
CA GLU A 305 -4.30 -25.91 -2.31
C GLU A 305 -4.64 -25.03 -1.11
N GLN A 306 -5.55 -24.10 -1.31
CA GLN A 306 -6.13 -23.28 -0.26
C GLN A 306 -6.93 -24.17 0.69
N TYR A 307 -6.39 -24.41 1.88
CA TYR A 307 -7.09 -25.13 2.92
C TYR A 307 -8.14 -24.24 3.56
N PHE A 308 -9.36 -24.43 3.15
CA PHE A 308 -10.51 -23.90 3.89
C PHE A 308 -11.00 -24.97 4.86
N TYR A 309 -11.29 -24.55 6.09
CA TYR A 309 -12.09 -25.30 7.01
C TYR A 309 -13.54 -25.29 6.48
N VAL A 310 -13.92 -26.32 5.73
CA VAL A 310 -15.27 -26.45 5.20
C VAL A 310 -15.97 -27.55 5.98
N ASP A 311 -17.13 -27.24 6.56
CA ASP A 311 -18.00 -28.18 7.30
C ASP A 311 -17.28 -28.97 8.40
N GLY A 312 -16.34 -28.34 9.10
CA GLY A 312 -15.64 -29.00 10.21
C GLY A 312 -14.50 -29.93 9.81
N GLN A 313 -14.08 -29.95 8.56
CA GLN A 313 -13.00 -30.82 8.07
C GLN A 313 -11.93 -30.05 7.28
N TYR A 314 -10.68 -30.48 7.46
CA TYR A 314 -9.56 -30.07 6.60
C TYR A 314 -9.53 -30.92 5.34
N THR A 315 -9.51 -30.30 4.17
CA THR A 315 -9.54 -31.01 2.88
C THR A 315 -8.16 -31.36 2.32
N GLY A 316 -7.09 -31.35 3.13
CA GLY A 316 -5.72 -31.61 2.65
C GLY A 316 -4.85 -32.38 3.62
N SER A 317 -3.73 -32.93 3.12
CA SER A 317 -2.79 -33.76 3.88
C SER A 317 -1.82 -32.98 4.77
N ASN A 318 -1.73 -31.64 4.64
CA ASN A 318 -0.88 -30.77 5.46
C ASN A 318 -1.71 -29.63 6.03
N PRO A 319 -1.82 -29.50 7.36
CA PRO A 319 -2.68 -28.52 8.01
C PRO A 319 -2.06 -27.12 7.93
N GLY A 320 -1.61 -26.53 7.00
CA GLY A 320 -1.06 -25.17 6.89
C GLY A 320 -0.79 -24.45 8.22
N VAL A 321 0.14 -23.54 8.24
CA VAL A 321 0.53 -22.81 9.45
C VAL A 321 -0.41 -21.62 9.68
N ALA A 322 -1.00 -21.57 10.88
CA ALA A 322 -1.84 -20.46 11.33
C ALA A 322 -1.00 -19.35 12.01
N PHE A 323 -0.02 -19.75 12.83
CA PHE A 323 0.82 -18.83 13.58
C PHE A 323 2.25 -19.34 13.69
N VAL A 324 3.23 -18.43 13.50
CA VAL A 324 4.64 -18.76 13.66
C VAL A 324 5.40 -17.65 14.38
N VAL A 325 6.32 -18.05 15.25
CA VAL A 325 7.33 -17.15 15.84
C VAL A 325 8.69 -17.52 15.25
N GLY A 326 9.23 -16.64 14.41
CA GLY A 326 10.58 -16.77 13.87
C GLY A 326 11.64 -16.43 14.91
N ASN A 327 12.74 -17.20 14.91
CA ASN A 327 13.94 -16.96 15.73
C ASN A 327 15.22 -17.18 14.89
N GLY A 328 15.15 -16.95 13.58
CA GLY A 328 16.30 -17.01 12.69
C GLY A 328 17.33 -15.91 12.97
N ASP A 329 18.43 -15.95 12.23
CA ASP A 329 19.54 -15.04 12.46
C ASP A 329 19.30 -13.63 11.87
N ILE A 330 20.07 -12.69 12.37
CA ILE A 330 20.16 -11.32 11.87
C ILE A 330 21.54 -11.12 11.27
N ASN A 331 21.61 -10.61 10.05
CA ASN A 331 22.88 -10.17 9.47
C ASN A 331 23.39 -8.92 10.23
N SER A 332 24.44 -9.11 11.02
CA SER A 332 25.01 -8.06 11.89
C SER A 332 25.59 -6.87 11.10
N SER A 333 25.92 -7.04 9.83
CA SER A 333 26.52 -6.00 8.99
C SER A 333 25.50 -4.96 8.52
N ASN A 334 24.24 -5.34 8.27
CA ASN A 334 23.20 -4.47 7.73
C ASN A 334 21.90 -4.44 8.56
N GLY A 335 21.80 -5.29 9.59
CA GLY A 335 20.62 -5.41 10.43
C GLY A 335 19.38 -5.90 9.66
N LEU A 336 19.56 -6.66 8.59
CA LEU A 336 18.50 -7.38 7.87
C LEU A 336 18.40 -8.82 8.39
N ALA A 337 17.39 -9.57 7.91
CA ALA A 337 17.35 -11.00 8.11
C ALA A 337 18.62 -11.66 7.57
N GLY A 338 19.18 -12.60 8.31
CA GLY A 338 20.35 -13.38 7.91
C GLY A 338 20.00 -14.50 6.94
N SER A 339 20.96 -15.38 6.73
CA SER A 339 20.79 -16.51 5.81
C SER A 339 20.10 -17.73 6.44
N ASN A 340 20.07 -17.79 7.77
CA ASN A 340 19.47 -18.92 8.49
C ASN A 340 18.09 -18.53 9.03
N SER A 341 17.06 -19.03 8.39
CA SER A 341 15.69 -18.90 8.88
C SER A 341 15.35 -20.06 9.81
N SER A 342 14.61 -19.78 10.88
CA SER A 342 14.16 -20.82 11.82
C SER A 342 12.90 -20.39 12.58
N ASN A 343 12.19 -21.37 13.16
CA ASN A 343 10.96 -21.18 13.89
C ASN A 343 11.10 -21.66 15.32
N ALA A 344 10.82 -20.78 16.28
CA ALA A 344 10.79 -21.12 17.71
C ALA A 344 9.47 -21.79 18.10
N PHE A 345 8.37 -21.35 17.50
CA PHE A 345 7.04 -21.87 17.80
C PHE A 345 6.15 -21.83 16.55
N ILE A 346 5.42 -22.90 16.32
CA ILE A 346 4.48 -23.04 15.22
C ILE A 346 3.14 -23.54 15.76
N VAL A 347 2.05 -22.97 15.28
CA VAL A 347 0.68 -23.48 15.46
C VAL A 347 0.08 -23.70 14.09
N ASN A 348 -0.44 -24.87 13.86
CA ASN A 348 -1.11 -25.24 12.63
C ASN A 348 -2.63 -25.08 12.73
N TYR A 349 -3.31 -24.99 11.60
CA TYR A 349 -4.79 -24.88 11.57
C TYR A 349 -5.51 -26.09 12.13
N ASP A 350 -4.87 -27.28 12.19
CA ASP A 350 -5.45 -28.47 12.85
C ASP A 350 -5.33 -28.44 14.38
N GLY A 351 -4.83 -27.34 14.95
CA GLY A 351 -4.61 -27.18 16.39
C GLY A 351 -3.34 -27.84 16.91
N SER A 352 -2.54 -28.52 16.08
CA SER A 352 -1.23 -28.99 16.49
C SER A 352 -0.24 -27.84 16.67
N ALA A 353 0.72 -28.01 17.60
CA ALA A 353 1.76 -27.01 17.84
C ALA A 353 3.11 -27.67 18.01
N THR A 354 4.17 -26.97 17.55
CA THR A 354 5.57 -27.39 17.70
C THR A 354 6.37 -26.29 18.39
N LEU A 355 7.11 -26.65 19.43
CA LEU A 355 8.08 -25.79 20.09
C LEU A 355 9.49 -26.33 19.77
N ALA A 356 10.38 -25.48 19.26
CA ALA A 356 11.73 -25.89 18.85
C ALA A 356 12.68 -26.17 20.03
N GLY A 357 12.37 -25.63 21.22
CA GLY A 357 13.14 -25.82 22.45
C GLY A 357 12.34 -26.49 23.55
N ASP A 358 12.84 -26.43 24.75
CA ASP A 358 12.21 -26.98 25.93
C ASP A 358 11.03 -26.12 26.41
N LEU A 359 9.96 -26.75 26.87
CA LEU A 359 8.87 -26.09 27.56
C LEU A 359 9.18 -26.05 29.08
N THR A 360 9.67 -24.92 29.57
CA THR A 360 9.94 -24.70 30.98
C THR A 360 8.73 -24.07 31.66
N VAL A 361 8.22 -24.72 32.71
CA VAL A 361 7.09 -24.25 33.51
C VAL A 361 7.56 -23.81 34.89
N ASN A 362 7.22 -22.61 35.34
CA ASN A 362 7.56 -22.11 36.65
C ASN A 362 7.01 -23.01 37.78
N SER A 363 7.89 -23.52 38.63
CA SER A 363 7.55 -24.46 39.72
C SER A 363 8.22 -24.09 41.06
N ASP A 364 8.65 -22.85 41.24
CA ASP A 364 9.25 -22.36 42.48
C ASP A 364 8.27 -22.46 43.64
N MET A 365 8.75 -22.99 44.77
CA MET A 365 7.96 -23.13 46.00
C MET A 365 7.40 -21.78 46.47
N ARG A 366 8.13 -20.68 46.28
CA ARG A 366 7.70 -19.32 46.67
C ARG A 366 6.47 -18.81 45.96
N LEU A 367 6.13 -19.41 44.82
CA LEU A 367 4.93 -19.09 44.02
C LEU A 367 3.71 -19.96 44.38
N LYS A 368 3.86 -20.87 45.36
CA LYS A 368 2.85 -21.87 45.72
C LYS A 368 2.40 -21.69 47.14
N SER A 369 1.15 -21.97 47.43
CA SER A 369 0.58 -22.04 48.76
C SER A 369 -0.09 -23.39 48.99
N ASN A 370 -0.33 -23.76 50.25
CA ASN A 370 -1.02 -24.99 50.63
C ASN A 370 -0.37 -26.25 50.04
N ILE A 371 0.95 -26.32 50.08
CA ILE A 371 1.73 -27.42 49.52
C ILE A 371 1.50 -28.66 50.40
N VAL A 372 0.90 -29.68 49.81
CA VAL A 372 0.70 -30.98 50.42
C VAL A 372 1.22 -32.09 49.51
N THR A 373 1.72 -33.17 50.11
CA THR A 373 2.14 -34.36 49.35
C THR A 373 0.91 -35.03 48.77
N LEU A 374 1.00 -35.47 47.49
CA LEU A 374 -0.05 -36.27 46.87
C LEU A 374 -0.20 -37.58 47.70
N GLY A 375 -1.44 -37.98 47.98
CA GLY A 375 -1.75 -39.24 48.62
C GLY A 375 -1.50 -40.43 47.67
N SER A 376 -2.12 -41.56 47.96
CA SER A 376 -2.01 -42.74 47.08
C SER A 376 -2.46 -42.47 45.63
N THR A 377 -1.55 -42.61 44.70
CA THR A 377 -1.73 -42.31 43.30
C THR A 377 -1.79 -43.54 42.42
N LEU A 378 -1.15 -44.63 42.79
CA LEU A 378 -1.06 -45.87 41.99
C LEU A 378 -2.44 -46.46 41.71
N SER A 379 -3.29 -46.61 42.76
CA SER A 379 -4.59 -47.20 42.60
C SER A 379 -5.53 -46.39 41.68
N LYS A 380 -5.39 -45.07 41.70
CA LYS A 380 -6.12 -44.14 40.78
C LYS A 380 -5.57 -44.23 39.36
N LEU A 381 -4.24 -44.29 39.23
CA LEU A 381 -3.58 -44.37 37.91
C LEU A 381 -3.93 -45.63 37.17
N LEU A 382 -4.11 -46.75 37.88
CA LEU A 382 -4.54 -48.02 37.31
C LEU A 382 -5.95 -48.02 36.74
N LEU A 383 -6.73 -46.95 36.94
CA LEU A 383 -8.07 -46.76 36.32
C LEU A 383 -8.02 -46.04 34.96
N ILE A 384 -6.82 -45.66 34.51
CA ILE A 384 -6.60 -44.90 33.27
C ILE A 384 -5.79 -45.77 32.31
N ASP A 385 -6.33 -45.99 31.11
CA ASP A 385 -5.63 -46.73 30.06
C ASP A 385 -5.07 -45.79 29.00
N GLY A 386 -3.85 -46.10 28.49
CA GLY A 386 -3.33 -45.52 27.26
C GLY A 386 -4.16 -46.04 26.05
N LYS A 387 -4.56 -45.12 25.18
CA LYS A 387 -5.36 -45.47 24.00
C LYS A 387 -4.61 -45.05 22.73
N SER A 388 -4.75 -45.85 21.66
CA SER A 388 -4.52 -45.43 20.29
C SER A 388 -5.83 -44.95 19.69
N TYR A 389 -5.81 -43.84 18.96
CA TYR A 389 -6.97 -43.24 18.37
C TYR A 389 -6.61 -42.38 17.14
N THR A 390 -7.62 -42.04 16.33
CA THR A 390 -7.55 -41.01 15.31
C THR A 390 -8.47 -39.87 15.69
N MET A 391 -8.13 -38.66 15.27
CA MET A 391 -9.03 -37.52 15.40
C MET A 391 -10.16 -37.62 14.36
N LYS A 392 -11.41 -37.32 14.72
CA LYS A 392 -12.54 -37.29 13.78
C LYS A 392 -12.32 -36.30 12.63
N SER A 393 -11.56 -35.22 12.87
CA SER A 393 -11.15 -34.23 11.87
C SER A 393 -10.07 -34.72 10.91
N ASN A 394 -9.31 -35.78 11.27
CA ASN A 394 -8.28 -36.40 10.42
C ASN A 394 -8.07 -37.86 10.85
N GLU A 395 -8.78 -38.78 10.24
CA GLU A 395 -8.72 -40.21 10.53
C GLU A 395 -7.48 -40.91 9.93
N ALA A 396 -6.70 -40.22 9.11
CA ALA A 396 -5.49 -40.80 8.50
C ALA A 396 -4.28 -40.87 9.45
N ILE A 397 -4.31 -40.11 10.55
CA ILE A 397 -3.17 -40.01 11.47
C ILE A 397 -3.52 -40.66 12.81
N GLU A 398 -2.87 -41.78 13.10
CA GLU A 398 -2.98 -42.45 14.40
C GLU A 398 -2.19 -41.72 15.47
N LYS A 399 -2.79 -41.55 16.65
CA LYS A 399 -2.23 -40.86 17.83
C LYS A 399 -2.34 -41.76 19.05
N ILE A 400 -1.48 -41.51 20.03
CA ILE A 400 -1.51 -42.18 21.33
C ILE A 400 -1.80 -41.13 22.41
N GLY A 401 -2.69 -41.44 23.35
CA GLY A 401 -3.00 -40.52 24.43
C GLY A 401 -3.98 -41.10 25.45
N LEU A 402 -4.57 -40.24 26.26
CA LEU A 402 -5.52 -40.60 27.30
C LEU A 402 -6.92 -40.04 26.97
N LEU A 403 -7.97 -40.73 27.46
CA LEU A 403 -9.30 -40.18 27.43
C LEU A 403 -9.51 -39.23 28.61
N ALA A 404 -9.87 -37.97 28.33
CA ALA A 404 -10.06 -36.95 29.36
C ALA A 404 -11.11 -37.36 30.39
N GLN A 405 -12.14 -38.12 29.98
CA GLN A 405 -13.19 -38.65 30.84
C GLN A 405 -12.66 -39.69 31.84
N GLU A 406 -11.66 -40.51 31.49
CA GLU A 406 -11.04 -41.45 32.41
C GLU A 406 -10.16 -40.69 33.41
N VAL A 407 -9.34 -39.72 32.90
CA VAL A 407 -8.50 -38.86 33.75
C VAL A 407 -9.39 -38.05 34.73
N GLN A 408 -10.52 -37.51 34.29
CA GLN A 408 -11.44 -36.72 35.14
C GLN A 408 -11.96 -37.49 36.34
N LYS A 409 -12.24 -38.78 36.17
CA LYS A 409 -12.72 -39.64 37.26
C LYS A 409 -11.63 -39.92 38.32
N ALA A 410 -10.40 -40.05 37.89
CA ALA A 410 -9.24 -40.35 38.77
C ALA A 410 -8.59 -39.12 39.37
N PHE A 411 -8.39 -38.07 38.51
CA PHE A 411 -7.67 -36.82 38.79
C PHE A 411 -8.40 -35.64 38.14
N PRO A 412 -9.57 -35.21 38.69
CA PRO A 412 -10.38 -34.14 38.11
C PRO A 412 -9.58 -32.81 38.00
N GLU A 413 -8.57 -32.57 38.87
CA GLU A 413 -7.69 -31.40 38.87
C GLU A 413 -6.77 -31.33 37.65
N LEU A 414 -6.60 -32.43 36.90
CA LEU A 414 -5.82 -32.47 35.67
C LEU A 414 -6.67 -32.29 34.41
N VAL A 415 -7.96 -32.10 34.53
CA VAL A 415 -8.87 -31.93 33.41
C VAL A 415 -9.51 -30.55 33.45
N LYS A 416 -9.44 -29.87 32.31
CA LYS A 416 -10.09 -28.57 32.11
C LYS A 416 -11.21 -28.73 31.09
N GLN A 417 -12.38 -28.23 31.43
CA GLN A 417 -13.49 -28.10 30.51
C GLN A 417 -13.42 -26.76 29.75
N ALA A 418 -13.57 -26.81 28.44
CA ALA A 418 -13.70 -25.63 27.61
C ALA A 418 -15.04 -24.93 27.85
N GLY A 419 -15.13 -23.66 27.44
CA GLY A 419 -16.37 -22.88 27.50
C GLY A 419 -17.22 -23.01 26.22
N ASP A 420 -16.96 -24.03 25.39
CA ASP A 420 -17.77 -24.34 24.20
C ASP A 420 -19.12 -24.98 24.58
N GLU A 421 -20.06 -25.03 23.65
CA GLU A 421 -21.41 -25.61 23.88
C GLU A 421 -21.35 -27.10 24.26
N GLU A 422 -20.32 -27.80 23.77
CA GLU A 422 -20.14 -29.24 24.02
C GLU A 422 -19.42 -29.55 25.33
N GLY A 423 -18.80 -28.52 25.94
CA GLY A 423 -18.01 -28.68 27.16
C GLY A 423 -16.80 -29.59 26.95
N THR A 424 -16.09 -29.42 25.85
CA THR A 424 -14.93 -30.23 25.45
C THR A 424 -13.89 -30.30 26.56
N LEU A 425 -13.43 -31.53 26.88
CA LEU A 425 -12.46 -31.77 27.94
C LEU A 425 -11.02 -31.83 27.38
N SER A 426 -10.08 -31.25 28.12
CA SER A 426 -8.64 -31.29 27.84
C SER A 426 -7.85 -31.78 29.06
N VAL A 427 -6.74 -32.50 28.82
CA VAL A 427 -5.88 -33.07 29.86
C VAL A 427 -4.59 -32.28 29.98
N ASN A 428 -4.23 -31.91 31.24
CA ASN A 428 -2.92 -31.40 31.56
C ASN A 428 -1.90 -32.56 31.66
N TYR A 429 -1.29 -32.93 30.54
CA TYR A 429 -0.31 -34.03 30.47
C TYR A 429 0.93 -33.79 31.34
N GLN A 430 1.38 -32.54 31.52
CA GLN A 430 2.52 -32.23 32.41
C GLN A 430 2.17 -32.48 33.89
N GLY A 431 0.92 -32.25 34.27
CA GLY A 431 0.42 -32.54 35.61
C GLY A 431 0.38 -34.04 35.95
N MET A 432 0.44 -34.93 34.93
CA MET A 432 0.57 -36.37 35.15
C MET A 432 1.96 -36.77 35.67
N ILE A 433 3.01 -36.00 35.44
CA ILE A 433 4.38 -36.32 35.84
C ILE A 433 4.50 -36.53 37.36
N PRO A 434 4.05 -35.61 38.25
CA PRO A 434 4.10 -35.86 39.71
C PRO A 434 3.24 -37.03 40.16
N VAL A 435 2.13 -37.32 39.48
CA VAL A 435 1.29 -38.49 39.73
C VAL A 435 2.08 -39.78 39.46
N LEU A 436 2.73 -39.84 38.28
CA LEU A 436 3.60 -40.99 37.90
C LEU A 436 4.78 -41.18 38.86
N ILE A 437 5.44 -40.09 39.30
CA ILE A 437 6.53 -40.14 40.26
C ILE A 437 6.05 -40.80 41.56
N ASN A 438 4.88 -40.43 42.09
CA ASN A 438 4.36 -41.04 43.30
C ASN A 438 3.91 -42.48 43.12
N ALA A 439 3.26 -42.82 41.99
CA ALA A 439 2.89 -44.18 41.68
C ALA A 439 4.12 -45.12 41.60
N ILE A 440 5.20 -44.65 40.96
CA ILE A 440 6.47 -45.43 40.91
C ILE A 440 7.04 -45.63 42.34
N LYS A 441 7.00 -44.63 43.18
CA LYS A 441 7.45 -44.76 44.60
C LYS A 441 6.59 -45.74 45.37
N GLU A 442 5.27 -45.77 45.17
CA GLU A 442 4.35 -46.73 45.78
C GLU A 442 4.64 -48.14 45.27
N GLN A 443 4.87 -48.32 43.95
CA GLN A 443 5.28 -49.65 43.40
C GLN A 443 6.62 -50.08 43.97
N GLN A 444 7.62 -49.19 44.07
CA GLN A 444 8.92 -49.57 44.62
C GLN A 444 8.80 -50.06 46.09
N LYS A 445 7.96 -49.37 46.87
CA LYS A 445 7.68 -49.78 48.25
C LYS A 445 7.08 -51.17 48.33
N GLN A 446 6.08 -51.47 47.48
CA GLN A 446 5.44 -52.81 47.40
C GLN A 446 6.46 -53.91 46.97
N ILE A 447 7.36 -53.56 46.05
CA ILE A 447 8.43 -54.50 45.61
C ILE A 447 9.38 -54.77 46.77
N ASP A 448 9.77 -53.77 47.53
CA ASP A 448 10.69 -53.97 48.65
C ASP A 448 10.04 -54.75 49.79
N GLU A 449 8.75 -54.54 50.08
CA GLU A 449 7.95 -55.32 51.00
C GLU A 449 7.88 -56.80 50.54
N LEU A 450 7.60 -57.05 49.28
CA LEU A 450 7.59 -58.41 48.72
C LEU A 450 8.95 -59.10 48.79
N LYS A 451 10.02 -58.40 48.50
CA LYS A 451 11.40 -58.91 48.65
C LYS A 451 11.74 -59.28 50.06
N ALA A 452 11.29 -58.49 51.05
CA ALA A 452 11.51 -58.79 52.46
C ALA A 452 10.72 -60.01 52.95
N LEU A 453 9.58 -60.35 52.30
CA LEU A 453 8.79 -61.57 52.58
C LEU A 453 9.40 -62.86 51.99
N ILE A 454 10.29 -62.73 51.00
CA ILE A 454 10.92 -63.86 50.29
C ILE A 454 12.30 -64.24 50.95
N GLN A 455 12.88 -63.31 51.69
CA GLN A 455 14.10 -63.53 52.47
C GLN A 455 13.77 -64.13 53.85
#